data_0d9b65d1d0b0971731570653ec923e66
#
_entry.id   0d9b65d1d0b0971731570653ec923e66
#
_cell.length_a   1.000
_cell.length_b   1.000
_cell.length_c   1.000
_cell.angle_alpha   90.00
_cell.angle_beta   90.00
_cell.angle_gamma   90.00
#
_symmetry.space_group_name_H-M   'P 1'
#
loop_
_entity.id
_entity.type
_entity.pdbx_description
1 polymer ?
#
loop_
_entity_poly.entity_id
_entity_poly.type
_entity_poly.pdbx_seq_one_letter_code
_entity_poly.pdbx_strand_id
1 'polypeptide(L)'
;YRQSIVLKPDHAEAYFSLGNTLRELVREEEAETSYRQAIALKPDYTVAHNHLLSCLYLLDKRSPFFDQLDYLISKDEVNAVVGSLTWRSALKYGVEKPNLFCKEPLEYVSHIDLSSKYNFEEIFVESAKSILNDERVSNRQQSLLVNGYQTSGNLFSIENDFTEKIQKVIRSEIEKYRVNFKDSEEGLIKKWPTDYSLYGWLISMKSGGELYPHIHEQGWLSGTIYINVPPKPRSKADNGNLVVSLGHDHDATDTD
;
A
#
# COMPACT_ATOMS: atom_id res chain seq x y z
N TYR A 1 -6.46 -24.20 -2.25
CA TYR A 1 -6.17 -24.19 -0.81
C TYR A 1 -7.07 -25.15 -0.01
N ARG A 2 -8.40 -25.21 -0.24
CA ARG A 2 -9.30 -26.16 0.49
C ARG A 2 -8.85 -27.62 0.38
N GLN A 3 -8.43 -28.06 -0.81
CA GLN A 3 -7.87 -29.41 -1.00
C GLN A 3 -6.55 -29.61 -0.24
N SER A 4 -5.68 -28.61 -0.24
CA SER A 4 -4.43 -28.63 0.52
C SER A 4 -4.68 -28.77 2.03
N ILE A 5 -5.68 -28.06 2.56
CA ILE A 5 -6.09 -28.15 3.96
C ILE A 5 -6.66 -29.53 4.31
N VAL A 6 -7.42 -30.13 3.40
CA VAL A 6 -7.94 -31.51 3.61
C VAL A 6 -6.79 -32.53 3.68
N LEU A 7 -5.77 -32.36 2.85
CA LEU A 7 -4.59 -33.26 2.82
C LEU A 7 -3.62 -33.01 3.98
N LYS A 8 -3.52 -31.76 4.45
CA LYS A 8 -2.61 -31.35 5.51
C LYS A 8 -3.31 -30.29 6.40
N PRO A 9 -4.12 -30.73 7.41
CA PRO A 9 -4.89 -29.82 8.25
C PRO A 9 -4.08 -28.90 9.16
N ASP A 10 -2.80 -29.18 9.35
CA ASP A 10 -1.85 -28.42 10.17
C ASP A 10 -1.00 -27.43 9.38
N HIS A 11 -1.38 -27.12 8.13
CA HIS A 11 -0.64 -26.23 7.24
C HIS A 11 -1.08 -24.77 7.42
N ALA A 12 -0.42 -24.02 8.29
CA ALA A 12 -0.74 -22.61 8.59
C ALA A 12 -0.75 -21.71 7.35
N GLU A 13 0.21 -21.90 6.44
CA GLU A 13 0.31 -21.12 5.20
C GLU A 13 -0.86 -21.39 4.23
N ALA A 14 -1.46 -22.57 4.26
CA ALA A 14 -2.64 -22.85 3.44
C ALA A 14 -3.88 -22.11 3.96
N TYR A 15 -4.03 -22.01 5.27
CA TYR A 15 -5.10 -21.19 5.89
C TYR A 15 -4.88 -19.70 5.64
N PHE A 16 -3.65 -19.21 5.78
CA PHE A 16 -3.31 -17.84 5.44
C PHE A 16 -3.65 -17.50 3.99
N SER A 17 -3.23 -18.35 3.04
CA SER A 17 -3.53 -18.15 1.62
C SER A 17 -5.02 -18.23 1.30
N LEU A 18 -5.77 -19.11 2.01
CA LEU A 18 -7.23 -19.13 1.90
C LEU A 18 -7.85 -17.82 2.39
N GLY A 19 -7.36 -17.28 3.51
CA GLY A 19 -7.78 -15.98 4.03
C GLY A 19 -7.57 -14.86 3.03
N ASN A 20 -6.41 -14.80 2.38
CA ASN A 20 -6.12 -13.81 1.34
C ASN A 20 -7.11 -13.91 0.16
N THR A 21 -7.33 -15.13 -0.34
CA THR A 21 -8.30 -15.36 -1.43
C THR A 21 -9.72 -14.96 -1.03
N LEU A 22 -10.12 -15.21 0.22
CA LEU A 22 -11.44 -14.83 0.72
C LEU A 22 -11.58 -13.30 0.81
N ARG A 23 -10.55 -12.58 1.23
CA ARG A 23 -10.52 -11.10 1.21
C ARG A 23 -10.67 -10.55 -0.21
N GLU A 24 -9.96 -11.10 -1.19
CA GLU A 24 -10.11 -10.72 -2.60
C GLU A 24 -11.54 -10.92 -3.11
N LEU A 25 -12.27 -11.88 -2.53
CA LEU A 25 -13.69 -12.15 -2.81
C LEU A 25 -14.66 -11.35 -1.92
N VAL A 26 -14.17 -10.41 -1.11
CA VAL A 26 -14.95 -9.58 -0.18
C VAL A 26 -15.73 -10.44 0.84
N ARG A 27 -15.10 -11.54 1.31
CA ARG A 27 -15.67 -12.50 2.29
C ARG A 27 -14.88 -12.40 3.60
N GLU A 28 -14.99 -11.22 4.24
CA GLU A 28 -14.12 -10.84 5.37
C GLU A 28 -14.30 -11.73 6.60
N GLU A 29 -15.52 -12.18 6.94
CA GLU A 29 -15.75 -13.06 8.11
C GLU A 29 -15.09 -14.44 7.94
N GLU A 30 -15.11 -14.96 6.72
CA GLU A 30 -14.46 -16.24 6.43
C GLU A 30 -12.94 -16.08 6.35
N ALA A 31 -12.46 -14.94 5.88
CA ALA A 31 -11.06 -14.60 5.90
C ALA A 31 -10.53 -14.48 7.34
N GLU A 32 -11.25 -13.78 8.23
CA GLU A 32 -10.95 -13.71 9.67
C GLU A 32 -10.78 -15.11 10.27
N THR A 33 -11.76 -15.99 10.01
CA THR A 33 -11.72 -17.37 10.50
C THR A 33 -10.47 -18.10 10.02
N SER A 34 -10.11 -17.92 8.75
CA SER A 34 -8.94 -18.55 8.15
C SER A 34 -7.63 -18.00 8.74
N TYR A 35 -7.52 -16.69 8.97
CA TYR A 35 -6.33 -16.11 9.63
C TYR A 35 -6.20 -16.55 11.08
N ARG A 36 -7.30 -16.63 11.84
CA ARG A 36 -7.27 -17.17 13.20
C ARG A 36 -6.80 -18.61 13.24
N GLN A 37 -7.20 -19.44 12.26
CA GLN A 37 -6.74 -20.81 12.17
C GLN A 37 -5.24 -20.87 11.82
N ALA A 38 -4.76 -20.03 10.91
CA ALA A 38 -3.33 -19.92 10.61
C ALA A 38 -2.51 -19.55 11.85
N ILE A 39 -2.98 -18.59 12.65
CA ILE A 39 -2.36 -18.15 13.89
C ILE A 39 -2.39 -19.24 14.97
N ALA A 40 -3.51 -19.98 15.07
CA ALA A 40 -3.60 -21.10 16.03
C ALA A 40 -2.56 -22.19 15.74
N LEU A 41 -2.27 -22.44 14.47
CA LEU A 41 -1.23 -23.40 14.03
C LEU A 41 0.19 -22.85 14.14
N LYS A 42 0.35 -21.53 13.96
CA LYS A 42 1.65 -20.83 13.99
C LYS A 42 1.47 -19.50 14.72
N PRO A 43 1.61 -19.49 16.08
CA PRO A 43 1.33 -18.30 16.89
C PRO A 43 2.22 -17.09 16.63
N ASP A 44 3.39 -17.28 16.02
CA ASP A 44 4.35 -16.23 15.63
C ASP A 44 4.20 -15.81 14.16
N TYR A 45 3.08 -16.14 13.52
CA TYR A 45 2.86 -15.83 12.11
C TYR A 45 2.45 -14.36 11.93
N THR A 46 3.41 -13.44 12.06
CA THR A 46 3.23 -11.98 12.03
C THR A 46 2.35 -11.50 10.88
N VAL A 47 2.57 -12.02 9.67
CA VAL A 47 1.79 -11.60 8.51
C VAL A 47 0.31 -11.95 8.67
N ALA A 48 -0.01 -13.13 9.23
CA ALA A 48 -1.40 -13.52 9.51
C ALA A 48 -2.04 -12.62 10.59
N HIS A 49 -1.27 -12.21 11.61
CA HIS A 49 -1.72 -11.26 12.62
C HIS A 49 -2.03 -9.89 12.02
N ASN A 50 -1.23 -9.38 11.09
CA ASN A 50 -1.45 -8.11 10.41
C ASN A 50 -2.72 -8.15 9.54
N HIS A 51 -2.91 -9.24 8.78
CA HIS A 51 -4.11 -9.42 7.97
C HIS A 51 -5.38 -9.61 8.82
N LEU A 52 -5.26 -10.30 9.98
CA LEU A 52 -6.35 -10.37 10.95
C LEU A 52 -6.74 -8.99 11.48
N LEU A 53 -5.74 -8.14 11.82
CA LEU A 53 -5.98 -6.77 12.27
C LEU A 53 -6.77 -5.98 11.23
N SER A 54 -6.37 -6.05 9.94
CA SER A 54 -7.09 -5.41 8.83
C SER A 54 -8.53 -5.92 8.70
N CYS A 55 -8.76 -7.24 8.77
CA CYS A 55 -10.10 -7.81 8.72
C CYS A 55 -10.98 -7.32 9.87
N LEU A 56 -10.45 -7.30 11.08
CA LEU A 56 -11.21 -6.87 12.28
C LEU A 56 -11.60 -5.39 12.18
N TYR A 57 -10.73 -4.54 11.59
CA TYR A 57 -11.04 -3.14 11.32
C TYR A 57 -12.16 -3.00 10.28
N LEU A 58 -12.09 -3.72 9.16
CA LEU A 58 -13.09 -3.69 8.09
C LEU A 58 -14.45 -4.22 8.55
N LEU A 59 -14.46 -5.25 9.39
CA LEU A 59 -15.67 -5.83 9.98
C LEU A 59 -16.23 -5.02 11.16
N ASP A 60 -15.62 -3.88 11.49
CA ASP A 60 -15.98 -3.04 12.64
C ASP A 60 -16.05 -3.79 13.99
N LYS A 61 -15.22 -4.82 14.14
CA LYS A 61 -15.12 -5.62 15.37
C LYS A 61 -14.20 -4.93 16.38
N ARG A 62 -14.69 -3.85 16.99
CA ARG A 62 -13.92 -2.92 17.83
C ARG A 62 -13.09 -3.60 18.92
N SER A 63 -13.72 -4.42 19.80
CA SER A 63 -12.97 -5.05 20.90
C SER A 63 -11.90 -6.03 20.40
N PRO A 64 -12.19 -7.02 19.53
CA PRO A 64 -11.18 -7.90 18.97
C PRO A 64 -10.08 -7.16 18.20
N PHE A 65 -10.42 -6.04 17.55
CA PHE A 65 -9.44 -5.20 16.87
C PHE A 65 -8.42 -4.61 17.85
N PHE A 66 -8.87 -4.02 18.96
CA PHE A 66 -7.95 -3.45 19.95
C PHE A 66 -7.15 -4.52 20.69
N ASP A 67 -7.74 -5.69 20.98
CA ASP A 67 -7.00 -6.82 21.55
C ASP A 67 -5.86 -7.27 20.62
N GLN A 68 -6.14 -7.34 19.32
CA GLN A 68 -5.15 -7.70 18.29
C GLN A 68 -4.09 -6.59 18.10
N LEU A 69 -4.49 -5.32 18.11
CA LEU A 69 -3.58 -4.18 18.02
C LEU A 69 -2.63 -4.12 19.22
N ASP A 70 -3.16 -4.27 20.43
CA ASP A 70 -2.37 -4.28 21.66
C ASP A 70 -1.38 -5.45 21.70
N TYR A 71 -1.79 -6.62 21.18
CA TYR A 71 -0.89 -7.75 20.99
C TYR A 71 0.28 -7.40 20.08
N LEU A 72 0.03 -6.81 18.90
CA LEU A 72 1.07 -6.44 17.95
C LEU A 72 2.00 -5.35 18.51
N ILE A 73 1.46 -4.35 19.19
CA ILE A 73 2.25 -3.33 19.88
C ILE A 73 3.15 -3.98 20.96
N SER A 74 2.63 -4.93 21.73
CA SER A 74 3.40 -5.64 22.76
C SER A 74 4.54 -6.50 22.19
N LYS A 75 4.46 -6.87 20.92
CA LYS A 75 5.49 -7.60 20.17
C LYS A 75 6.50 -6.70 19.45
N ASP A 76 6.44 -5.39 19.68
CA ASP A 76 7.25 -4.37 18.96
C ASP A 76 7.11 -4.51 17.43
N GLU A 77 5.88 -4.82 16.96
CA GLU A 77 5.63 -4.98 15.55
C GLU A 77 5.56 -3.63 14.86
N VAL A 78 6.54 -3.36 14.01
CA VAL A 78 6.73 -2.09 13.32
C VAL A 78 6.56 -2.29 11.83
N ASN A 79 5.39 -1.92 11.30
CA ASN A 79 5.10 -1.94 9.87
C ASN A 79 3.96 -0.98 9.50
N ALA A 80 3.80 -0.74 8.20
CA ALA A 80 2.82 0.20 7.66
C ALA A 80 1.37 -0.17 7.98
N VAL A 81 1.02 -1.47 8.03
CA VAL A 81 -0.34 -1.93 8.36
C VAL A 81 -0.71 -1.52 9.78
N VAL A 82 0.14 -1.89 10.75
CA VAL A 82 -0.09 -1.57 12.16
C VAL A 82 -0.11 -0.06 12.36
N GLY A 83 0.85 0.68 11.76
CA GLY A 83 0.91 2.14 11.86
C GLY A 83 -0.32 2.83 11.29
N SER A 84 -0.74 2.46 10.10
CA SER A 84 -1.92 3.02 9.44
C SER A 84 -3.21 2.73 10.22
N LEU A 85 -3.41 1.48 10.67
CA LEU A 85 -4.60 1.10 11.41
C LEU A 85 -4.65 1.71 12.81
N THR A 86 -3.48 1.96 13.44
CA THR A 86 -3.40 2.72 14.69
C THR A 86 -3.98 4.13 14.50
N TRP A 87 -3.55 4.85 13.45
CA TRP A 87 -4.07 6.18 13.14
C TRP A 87 -5.56 6.16 12.78
N ARG A 88 -5.95 5.29 11.87
CA ARG A 88 -7.35 5.19 11.41
C ARG A 88 -8.29 4.80 12.53
N SER A 89 -7.86 3.92 13.45
CA SER A 89 -8.67 3.55 14.61
C SER A 89 -8.80 4.69 15.62
N ALA A 90 -7.79 5.53 15.79
CA ALA A 90 -7.89 6.72 16.62
C ALA A 90 -8.93 7.71 16.07
N LEU A 91 -8.93 7.95 14.75
CA LEU A 91 -9.95 8.78 14.09
C LEU A 91 -11.35 8.15 14.19
N LYS A 92 -11.48 6.85 13.86
CA LYS A 92 -12.78 6.16 13.82
C LYS A 92 -13.40 5.96 15.19
N TYR A 93 -12.62 5.58 16.19
CA TYR A 93 -13.11 5.14 17.51
C TYR A 93 -12.81 6.11 18.65
N GLY A 94 -12.01 7.15 18.39
CA GLY A 94 -11.57 8.10 19.42
C GLY A 94 -10.66 7.48 20.48
N VAL A 95 -9.91 6.42 20.14
CA VAL A 95 -9.01 5.69 21.05
C VAL A 95 -7.60 5.78 20.54
N GLU A 96 -6.76 6.53 21.23
CA GLU A 96 -5.36 6.65 20.90
C GLU A 96 -4.56 5.45 21.43
N LYS A 97 -3.69 4.92 20.58
CA LYS A 97 -2.72 3.86 20.88
C LYS A 97 -1.32 4.29 20.42
N PRO A 98 -0.24 3.79 21.03
CA PRO A 98 1.12 4.06 20.57
C PRO A 98 1.31 3.61 19.10
N ASN A 99 1.71 4.53 18.24
CA ASN A 99 2.07 4.20 16.87
C ASN A 99 3.58 3.98 16.79
N LEU A 100 3.98 2.72 16.69
CA LEU A 100 5.40 2.32 16.65
C LEU A 100 6.03 2.54 15.27
N PHE A 101 5.22 2.69 14.22
CA PHE A 101 5.70 2.87 12.86
C PHE A 101 5.99 4.35 12.57
N CYS A 102 5.00 5.23 12.74
CA CYS A 102 5.16 6.66 12.48
C CYS A 102 4.07 7.45 13.22
N LYS A 103 4.48 8.35 14.12
CA LYS A 103 3.57 9.19 14.91
C LYS A 103 3.04 10.37 14.11
N GLU A 104 3.88 10.96 13.27
CA GLU A 104 3.55 12.16 12.48
C GLU A 104 3.73 11.90 10.99
N PRO A 105 2.91 11.02 10.38
CA PRO A 105 3.16 10.52 9.02
C PRO A 105 3.15 11.60 7.94
N LEU A 106 2.45 12.73 8.14
CA LEU A 106 2.45 13.82 7.19
C LEU A 106 3.80 14.55 7.10
N GLU A 107 4.63 14.50 8.14
CA GLU A 107 5.98 15.06 8.13
C GLU A 107 6.94 14.26 7.23
N TYR A 108 6.58 13.01 6.91
CA TYR A 108 7.34 12.09 6.07
C TYR A 108 6.88 12.07 4.61
N VAL A 109 5.98 12.99 4.23
CA VAL A 109 5.59 13.18 2.83
C VAL A 109 6.62 14.07 2.13
N SER A 110 7.21 13.57 1.05
CA SER A 110 8.20 14.31 0.26
C SER A 110 7.70 14.51 -1.16
N HIS A 111 7.89 15.71 -1.69
CA HIS A 111 7.67 16.05 -3.09
C HIS A 111 9.00 16.34 -3.77
N ILE A 112 9.22 15.72 -4.94
CA ILE A 112 10.50 15.81 -5.67
C ILE A 112 10.21 16.17 -7.13
N ASP A 113 10.83 17.24 -7.62
CA ASP A 113 10.87 17.52 -9.05
C ASP A 113 11.97 16.68 -9.71
N LEU A 114 11.56 15.56 -10.34
CA LEU A 114 12.47 14.68 -11.05
C LEU A 114 12.96 15.28 -12.38
N SER A 115 12.20 16.19 -12.99
CA SER A 115 12.54 16.78 -14.28
C SER A 115 13.75 17.71 -14.19
N SER A 116 13.97 18.32 -13.03
CA SER A 116 15.15 19.16 -12.77
C SER A 116 16.44 18.37 -12.51
N LYS A 117 16.31 17.06 -12.20
CA LYS A 117 17.43 16.21 -11.75
C LYS A 117 17.84 15.14 -12.76
N TYR A 118 16.93 14.74 -13.62
CA TYR A 118 17.09 13.60 -14.53
C TYR A 118 16.61 13.93 -15.93
N ASN A 119 17.06 13.17 -16.93
CA ASN A 119 16.48 13.22 -18.27
C ASN A 119 15.06 12.59 -18.23
N PHE A 120 14.09 13.39 -17.78
CA PHE A 120 12.74 12.93 -17.49
C PHE A 120 12.03 12.38 -18.72
N GLU A 121 12.20 13.03 -19.87
CA GLU A 121 11.61 12.58 -21.14
C GLU A 121 12.07 11.17 -21.49
N GLU A 122 13.36 10.92 -21.52
CA GLU A 122 13.93 9.61 -21.88
C GLU A 122 13.57 8.55 -20.83
N ILE A 123 13.74 8.85 -19.53
CA ILE A 123 13.63 7.85 -18.47
C ILE A 123 12.19 7.49 -18.17
N PHE A 124 11.27 8.44 -18.19
CA PHE A 124 9.89 8.21 -17.79
C PHE A 124 8.89 8.25 -18.94
N VAL A 125 8.94 9.27 -19.80
CA VAL A 125 7.93 9.44 -20.86
C VAL A 125 8.10 8.39 -21.96
N GLU A 126 9.32 8.24 -22.49
CA GLU A 126 9.59 7.25 -23.55
C GLU A 126 9.48 5.82 -23.01
N SER A 127 9.93 5.59 -21.77
CA SER A 127 9.78 4.28 -21.13
C SER A 127 8.32 3.93 -20.92
N ALA A 128 7.48 4.86 -20.46
CA ALA A 128 6.04 4.62 -20.30
C ALA A 128 5.38 4.29 -21.64
N LYS A 129 5.70 5.02 -22.71
CA LYS A 129 5.20 4.72 -24.07
C LYS A 129 5.61 3.34 -24.54
N SER A 130 6.86 2.94 -24.29
CA SER A 130 7.38 1.62 -24.68
C SER A 130 6.72 0.50 -23.88
N ILE A 131 6.54 0.70 -22.57
CA ILE A 131 5.85 -0.28 -21.70
C ILE A 131 4.40 -0.46 -22.13
N LEU A 132 3.66 0.60 -22.45
CA LEU A 132 2.28 0.53 -22.89
C LEU A 132 2.12 -0.17 -24.26
N ASN A 133 3.15 -0.20 -25.08
CA ASN A 133 3.18 -0.87 -26.37
C ASN A 133 3.80 -2.27 -26.32
N ASP A 134 4.28 -2.74 -25.16
CA ASP A 134 4.86 -4.07 -25.00
C ASP A 134 3.76 -5.13 -24.87
N GLU A 135 3.72 -6.10 -25.78
CA GLU A 135 2.72 -7.17 -25.81
C GLU A 135 2.71 -8.05 -24.54
N ARG A 136 3.78 -8.05 -23.77
CA ARG A 136 3.88 -8.76 -22.47
C ARG A 136 3.13 -8.04 -21.36
N VAL A 137 2.81 -6.75 -21.54
CA VAL A 137 2.13 -5.92 -20.56
C VAL A 137 0.63 -5.97 -20.82
N SER A 138 -0.08 -6.66 -19.96
CA SER A 138 -1.55 -6.65 -19.98
C SER A 138 -2.10 -5.53 -19.10
N ASN A 139 -3.27 -5.05 -19.43
CA ASN A 139 -4.00 -4.08 -18.65
C ASN A 139 -5.12 -4.74 -17.85
N ARG A 140 -5.41 -4.18 -16.67
CA ARG A 140 -6.56 -4.59 -15.87
C ARG A 140 -7.41 -3.37 -15.49
N GLN A 141 -8.69 -3.62 -15.32
CA GLN A 141 -9.55 -2.70 -14.58
C GLN A 141 -9.34 -2.92 -13.08
N GLN A 142 -9.34 -1.84 -12.34
CA GLN A 142 -9.27 -1.83 -10.89
C GLN A 142 -10.53 -1.16 -10.36
N SER A 143 -11.13 -1.71 -9.31
CA SER A 143 -12.40 -1.20 -8.75
C SER A 143 -12.32 0.24 -8.24
N LEU A 144 -11.14 0.67 -7.82
CA LEU A 144 -10.88 2.03 -7.32
C LEU A 144 -10.52 3.04 -8.41
N LEU A 145 -10.35 2.59 -9.67
CA LEU A 145 -9.95 3.43 -10.79
C LEU A 145 -11.11 3.66 -11.74
N VAL A 146 -11.59 4.90 -11.81
CA VAL A 146 -12.66 5.34 -12.72
C VAL A 146 -12.05 5.95 -13.97
N ASN A 147 -12.61 5.66 -15.13
CA ASN A 147 -12.18 6.16 -16.44
C ASN A 147 -10.68 6.00 -16.70
N GLY A 148 -10.13 4.85 -16.32
CA GLY A 148 -8.73 4.53 -16.52
C GLY A 148 -8.48 3.04 -16.56
N TYR A 149 -7.22 2.68 -16.75
CA TYR A 149 -6.72 1.32 -16.61
C TYR A 149 -5.32 1.34 -16.00
N GLN A 150 -4.94 0.23 -15.40
CA GLN A 150 -3.59 0.04 -14.90
C GLN A 150 -2.98 -1.23 -15.50
N THR A 151 -1.65 -1.26 -15.60
CA THR A 151 -0.93 -2.47 -16.00
C THR A 151 -1.11 -3.57 -14.96
N SER A 152 -1.17 -4.82 -15.41
CA SER A 152 -1.30 -5.99 -14.54
C SER A 152 0.06 -6.43 -13.98
N GLY A 153 0.03 -6.99 -12.78
CA GLY A 153 1.23 -7.53 -12.15
C GLY A 153 2.22 -6.46 -11.68
N ASN A 154 3.45 -6.89 -11.42
CA ASN A 154 4.54 -5.98 -11.07
C ASN A 154 5.30 -5.58 -12.33
N LEU A 155 5.24 -4.31 -12.70
CA LEU A 155 5.95 -3.76 -13.84
C LEU A 155 7.46 -4.00 -13.79
N PHE A 156 8.03 -3.98 -12.58
CA PHE A 156 9.47 -4.13 -12.37
C PHE A 156 9.96 -5.59 -12.42
N SER A 157 9.08 -6.57 -12.55
CA SER A 157 9.47 -7.94 -12.87
C SER A 157 9.68 -8.19 -14.37
N ILE A 158 9.37 -7.22 -15.22
CA ILE A 158 9.66 -7.27 -16.65
C ILE A 158 11.08 -6.77 -16.86
N GLU A 159 11.99 -7.67 -17.20
CA GLU A 159 13.38 -7.35 -17.49
C GLU A 159 13.47 -6.66 -18.85
N ASN A 160 13.72 -5.35 -18.83
CA ASN A 160 14.07 -4.55 -20.00
C ASN A 160 14.76 -3.23 -19.57
N ASP A 161 15.45 -2.60 -20.50
CA ASP A 161 16.20 -1.37 -20.25
C ASP A 161 15.35 -0.22 -19.70
N PHE A 162 14.05 -0.17 -20.05
CA PHE A 162 13.14 0.89 -19.62
C PHE A 162 12.77 0.75 -18.15
N THR A 163 12.42 -0.46 -17.71
CA THR A 163 12.10 -0.70 -16.29
C THR A 163 13.34 -0.56 -15.41
N GLU A 164 14.52 -0.94 -15.91
CA GLU A 164 15.79 -0.77 -15.19
C GLU A 164 16.15 0.70 -14.97
N LYS A 165 16.01 1.56 -15.99
CA LYS A 165 16.26 3.00 -15.87
C LYS A 165 15.35 3.62 -14.79
N ILE A 166 14.07 3.32 -14.83
CA ILE A 166 13.09 3.80 -13.85
C ILE A 166 13.44 3.31 -12.44
N GLN A 167 13.72 2.02 -12.27
CA GLN A 167 14.09 1.44 -10.98
C GLN A 167 15.33 2.09 -10.38
N LYS A 168 16.36 2.37 -11.23
CA LYS A 168 17.58 3.02 -10.77
C LYS A 168 17.32 4.41 -10.20
N VAL A 169 16.46 5.20 -10.83
CA VAL A 169 16.08 6.52 -10.32
C VAL A 169 15.27 6.39 -9.02
N ILE A 170 14.27 5.52 -9.00
CA ILE A 170 13.44 5.30 -7.80
C ILE A 170 14.31 4.89 -6.62
N ARG A 171 15.21 3.91 -6.78
CA ARG A 171 16.12 3.48 -5.71
C ARG A 171 17.02 4.61 -5.23
N SER A 172 17.53 5.44 -6.15
CA SER A 172 18.34 6.62 -5.80
C SER A 172 17.55 7.62 -4.95
N GLU A 173 16.30 7.91 -5.30
CA GLU A 173 15.48 8.84 -4.53
C GLU A 173 15.02 8.25 -3.18
N ILE A 174 14.77 6.93 -3.10
CA ILE A 174 14.52 6.23 -1.84
C ILE A 174 15.72 6.36 -0.88
N GLU A 175 16.94 6.18 -1.36
CA GLU A 175 18.13 6.35 -0.52
C GLU A 175 18.32 7.81 -0.07
N LYS A 176 18.05 8.78 -0.94
CA LYS A 176 18.06 10.21 -0.56
C LYS A 176 16.99 10.52 0.49
N TYR A 177 15.80 9.96 0.34
CA TYR A 177 14.73 10.07 1.33
C TYR A 177 15.19 9.54 2.69
N ARG A 178 15.75 8.33 2.72
CA ARG A 178 16.29 7.71 3.94
C ARG A 178 17.38 8.56 4.60
N VAL A 179 18.28 9.12 3.79
CA VAL A 179 19.36 10.03 4.29
C VAL A 179 18.78 11.32 4.85
N ASN A 180 17.76 11.89 4.22
CA ASN A 180 17.11 13.12 4.69
C ASN A 180 16.47 12.94 6.07
N PHE A 181 15.94 11.76 6.36
CA PHE A 181 15.28 11.45 7.63
C PHE A 181 16.15 10.60 8.59
N LYS A 182 17.46 10.47 8.32
CA LYS A 182 18.37 9.57 9.08
C LYS A 182 18.39 9.77 10.60
N ASP A 183 18.10 10.99 11.05
CA ASP A 183 18.11 11.37 12.47
C ASP A 183 16.73 11.21 13.13
N SER A 184 15.74 10.69 12.40
CA SER A 184 14.40 10.42 12.91
C SER A 184 14.39 9.22 13.87
N GLU A 185 13.61 9.34 14.94
CA GLU A 185 13.37 8.26 15.91
C GLU A 185 12.15 7.38 15.54
N GLU A 186 11.43 7.70 14.46
CA GLU A 186 10.27 6.95 14.02
C GLU A 186 10.63 5.55 13.50
N GLY A 187 9.78 4.56 13.78
CA GLY A 187 9.97 3.19 13.36
C GLY A 187 10.11 3.02 11.85
N LEU A 188 9.42 3.86 11.07
CA LEU A 188 9.57 3.97 9.62
C LEU A 188 11.03 4.08 9.18
N ILE A 189 11.86 4.82 9.93
CA ILE A 189 13.27 5.04 9.62
C ILE A 189 14.18 4.10 10.42
N LYS A 190 13.94 3.95 11.74
CA LYS A 190 14.77 3.10 12.61
C LYS A 190 14.74 1.62 12.25
N LYS A 191 13.61 1.13 11.79
CA LYS A 191 13.40 -0.27 11.39
C LYS A 191 13.41 -0.43 9.86
N TRP A 192 14.05 0.49 9.14
CA TRP A 192 14.14 0.42 7.67
C TRP A 192 14.63 -0.95 7.21
N PRO A 193 13.92 -1.63 6.28
CA PRO A 193 14.31 -2.96 5.84
C PRO A 193 15.66 -2.94 5.13
N THR A 194 16.50 -3.91 5.44
CA THR A 194 17.83 -4.08 4.80
C THR A 194 17.69 -4.45 3.33
N ASP A 195 16.67 -5.25 3.01
CA ASP A 195 16.33 -5.66 1.66
C ASP A 195 14.88 -5.26 1.35
N TYR A 196 14.67 -4.75 0.14
CA TYR A 196 13.33 -4.41 -0.35
C TYR A 196 13.22 -4.64 -1.85
N SER A 197 12.02 -5.00 -2.27
CA SER A 197 11.64 -5.07 -3.68
C SER A 197 10.83 -3.85 -4.07
N LEU A 198 10.99 -3.42 -5.32
CA LEU A 198 10.09 -2.45 -5.93
C LEU A 198 8.90 -3.17 -6.53
N TYR A 199 7.73 -2.67 -6.23
CA TYR A 199 6.49 -3.09 -6.85
C TYR A 199 5.82 -1.88 -7.48
N GLY A 200 5.48 -1.96 -8.76
CA GLY A 200 4.93 -0.83 -9.47
C GLY A 200 4.04 -1.21 -10.62
N TRP A 201 3.21 -0.27 -11.01
CA TRP A 201 2.33 -0.35 -12.18
C TRP A 201 2.19 1.04 -12.79
N LEU A 202 1.76 1.07 -14.03
CA LEU A 202 1.47 2.28 -14.77
C LEU A 202 -0.03 2.48 -14.83
N ILE A 203 -0.48 3.68 -14.47
CA ILE A 203 -1.88 4.07 -14.53
C ILE A 203 -2.08 5.07 -15.67
N SER A 204 -3.03 4.78 -16.54
CA SER A 204 -3.46 5.68 -17.60
C SER A 204 -4.93 6.08 -17.37
N MET A 205 -5.14 7.37 -17.21
CA MET A 205 -6.49 7.95 -16.99
C MET A 205 -6.94 8.73 -18.20
N LYS A 206 -8.23 8.64 -18.50
CA LYS A 206 -8.92 9.50 -19.48
C LYS A 206 -9.45 10.75 -18.79
N SER A 207 -10.02 11.67 -19.56
CA SER A 207 -10.71 12.85 -19.01
C SER A 207 -11.79 12.43 -18.00
N GLY A 208 -11.80 13.04 -16.83
CA GLY A 208 -12.69 12.67 -15.72
C GLY A 208 -12.27 11.37 -15.03
N GLY A 209 -11.01 10.91 -15.21
CA GLY A 209 -10.46 9.78 -14.48
C GLY A 209 -10.17 10.15 -13.03
N GLU A 210 -10.41 9.18 -12.14
CA GLU A 210 -10.22 9.33 -10.71
C GLU A 210 -9.72 8.01 -10.11
N LEU A 211 -8.80 8.09 -9.17
CA LEU A 211 -8.37 6.97 -8.36
C LEU A 211 -8.77 7.25 -6.92
N TYR A 212 -9.68 6.44 -6.40
CA TYR A 212 -10.19 6.60 -5.05
C TYR A 212 -9.11 6.37 -3.98
N PRO A 213 -9.27 6.99 -2.80
CA PRO A 213 -8.37 6.80 -1.67
C PRO A 213 -8.17 5.32 -1.34
N HIS A 214 -6.93 4.92 -1.16
CA HIS A 214 -6.56 3.56 -0.78
C HIS A 214 -5.18 3.54 -0.13
N ILE A 215 -4.86 2.41 0.47
CA ILE A 215 -3.55 2.16 1.09
C ILE A 215 -2.90 0.93 0.46
N HIS A 216 -1.59 0.98 0.31
CA HIS A 216 -0.77 -0.17 -0.06
C HIS A 216 -0.29 -0.88 1.21
N GLU A 217 -1.12 -1.76 1.78
CA GLU A 217 -0.90 -2.38 3.09
C GLU A 217 0.46 -3.08 3.23
N GLN A 218 1.03 -3.60 2.15
CA GLN A 218 2.32 -4.31 2.17
C GLN A 218 3.52 -3.40 1.85
N GLY A 219 3.28 -2.14 1.49
CA GLY A 219 4.32 -1.18 1.15
C GLY A 219 4.90 -0.53 2.39
N TRP A 220 6.24 -0.60 2.55
CA TRP A 220 6.94 0.17 3.56
C TRP A 220 6.90 1.67 3.27
N LEU A 221 7.08 2.01 2.00
CA LEU A 221 6.99 3.34 1.44
C LEU A 221 6.21 3.28 0.12
N SER A 222 5.34 4.24 -0.12
CA SER A 222 4.61 4.39 -1.37
C SER A 222 4.97 5.70 -2.05
N GLY A 223 4.96 5.72 -3.38
CA GLY A 223 5.22 6.90 -4.17
C GLY A 223 4.46 6.90 -5.49
N THR A 224 4.20 8.09 -6.01
CA THR A 224 3.58 8.29 -7.33
C THR A 224 4.47 9.20 -8.17
N ILE A 225 4.69 8.84 -9.43
CA ILE A 225 5.41 9.65 -10.40
C ILE A 225 4.40 10.08 -11.47
N TYR A 226 4.17 11.39 -11.56
CA TYR A 226 3.34 11.99 -12.59
C TYR A 226 4.15 12.15 -13.87
N ILE A 227 3.87 11.33 -14.89
CA ILE A 227 4.60 11.33 -16.16
C ILE A 227 4.00 12.34 -17.13
N ASN A 228 2.68 12.38 -17.21
CA ASN A 228 1.95 13.33 -18.05
C ASN A 228 0.68 13.77 -17.33
N VAL A 229 0.58 15.05 -17.04
CA VAL A 229 -0.61 15.66 -16.42
C VAL A 229 -1.17 16.69 -17.38
N PRO A 230 -2.44 16.57 -17.81
CA PRO A 230 -3.06 17.54 -18.68
C PRO A 230 -3.15 18.92 -17.98
N PRO A 231 -3.19 20.02 -18.76
CA PRO A 231 -3.38 21.35 -18.19
C PRO A 231 -4.63 21.44 -17.33
N LYS A 232 -4.50 22.02 -16.15
CA LYS A 232 -5.63 22.18 -15.22
C LYS A 232 -6.69 23.15 -15.79
N PRO A 233 -7.97 22.76 -15.83
CA PRO A 233 -9.04 23.71 -16.11
C PRO A 233 -9.08 24.82 -15.07
N ARG A 234 -9.29 26.08 -15.46
CA ARG A 234 -9.36 27.22 -14.52
C ARG A 234 -10.44 27.08 -13.43
N SER A 235 -11.47 26.26 -13.69
CA SER A 235 -12.61 26.06 -12.79
C SER A 235 -12.44 24.94 -11.74
N LYS A 236 -11.36 24.15 -11.83
CA LYS A 236 -11.12 23.00 -10.92
C LYS A 236 -9.63 22.95 -10.55
N ALA A 237 -9.24 23.75 -9.57
CA ALA A 237 -7.84 23.92 -9.14
C ALA A 237 -7.21 22.59 -8.65
N ASP A 238 -8.01 21.66 -8.12
CA ASP A 238 -7.54 20.42 -7.50
C ASP A 238 -7.45 19.23 -8.45
N ASN A 239 -7.91 19.37 -9.70
CA ASN A 239 -7.80 18.30 -10.68
C ASN A 239 -6.34 17.89 -10.92
N GLY A 240 -6.07 16.58 -10.82
CA GLY A 240 -4.74 16.00 -11.00
C GLY A 240 -3.83 16.16 -9.78
N ASN A 241 -4.34 16.58 -8.63
CA ASN A 241 -3.59 16.56 -7.38
C ASN A 241 -3.57 15.13 -6.79
N LEU A 242 -2.47 14.82 -6.09
CA LEU A 242 -2.43 13.72 -5.13
C LEU A 242 -2.84 14.28 -3.78
N VAL A 243 -3.83 13.66 -3.16
CA VAL A 243 -4.22 13.96 -1.78
C VAL A 243 -3.67 12.86 -0.88
N VAL A 244 -2.96 13.25 0.17
CA VAL A 244 -2.49 12.35 1.22
C VAL A 244 -3.28 12.67 2.49
N SER A 245 -3.98 11.68 3.03
CA SER A 245 -4.79 11.84 4.23
C SER A 245 -4.52 10.72 5.23
N LEU A 246 -4.83 10.97 6.51
CA LEU A 246 -4.70 9.99 7.59
C LEU A 246 -5.92 9.07 7.71
N GLY A 247 -7.03 9.39 7.05
CA GLY A 247 -8.27 8.63 7.04
C GLY A 247 -8.82 8.41 5.64
N HIS A 248 -9.86 7.60 5.49
CA HIS A 248 -10.63 7.51 4.25
C HIS A 248 -11.61 8.68 4.17
N ASP A 249 -11.75 9.29 2.99
CA ASP A 249 -12.75 10.35 2.76
C ASP A 249 -14.19 9.87 2.95
N HIS A 250 -14.43 8.56 2.93
CA HIS A 250 -15.73 7.97 3.30
C HIS A 250 -15.99 7.93 4.81
N ASP A 251 -14.94 8.11 5.64
CA ASP A 251 -15.08 8.29 7.10
C ASP A 251 -15.12 9.78 7.49
N ALA A 252 -14.78 10.68 6.57
CA ALA A 252 -15.04 12.10 6.67
C ALA A 252 -16.53 12.32 6.40
N THR A 253 -17.34 12.20 7.43
CA THR A 253 -18.67 12.81 7.40
C THR A 253 -18.48 14.28 7.08
N ASP A 254 -19.15 14.76 6.02
CA ASP A 254 -19.34 16.18 5.77
C ASP A 254 -19.77 16.88 7.06
N THR A 255 -18.79 17.40 7.77
CA THR A 255 -19.01 18.44 8.76
C THR A 255 -18.26 19.64 8.22
N ASP A 256 -19.02 20.46 7.47
CA ASP A 256 -18.67 21.85 7.22
C ASP A 256 -18.14 22.56 8.48
#